data_a521f525c44356a75bc0b002136f5e3c
#
_entry.id   a521f525c44356a75bc0b002136f5e3c
#
_cell.length_a   1.000
_cell.length_b   1.000
_cell.length_c   1.000
_cell.angle_alpha   90.00
_cell.angle_beta   90.00
_cell.angle_gamma   90.00
#
_symmetry.space_group_name_H-M   'P 1'
#
loop_
_entity.id
_entity.type
_entity.pdbx_description
1 polymer ?
#
loop_
_entity_poly.entity_id
_entity_poly.type
_entity_poly.pdbx_seq_one_letter_code
_entity_poly.pdbx_strand_id
1 'polypeptide(L)'
;DKRLSGRKVAAVACFDSFGKVAMTLLAACRREGAETTLHLLQVSNRALSRRQRLEISRTDRRTTIKKGAWGDFRSLTAAMAGDTDVLILGLDGQRSRDALLMLAKEWSHNKDRPVLVSAYPGILFRFALEGMLDRSGADLLCLNSEQDVSTYRLGRQALGLSSDNAVMTGRPLPWNAQPSHAQPDRPP
;
A
#
# COMPACT_ATOMS: atom_id res chain seq x y z
N ASP A 1 -20.11 4.09 15.30
CA ASP A 1 -18.79 3.62 15.74
C ASP A 1 -17.83 3.53 14.55
N LYS A 2 -16.65 4.14 14.70
CA LYS A 2 -15.59 4.04 13.69
C LYS A 2 -14.86 2.72 13.87
N ARG A 3 -14.77 1.93 12.81
CA ARG A 3 -14.26 0.55 12.83
C ARG A 3 -12.79 0.43 13.25
N LEU A 4 -11.99 1.47 13.03
CA LEU A 4 -10.56 1.49 13.34
C LEU A 4 -10.21 2.48 14.47
N SER A 5 -11.19 2.83 15.31
CA SER A 5 -10.94 3.75 16.44
C SER A 5 -9.88 3.18 17.38
N GLY A 6 -8.86 4.00 17.67
CA GLY A 6 -7.73 3.61 18.53
C GLY A 6 -6.70 2.70 17.87
N ARG A 7 -6.87 2.33 16.59
CA ARG A 7 -5.88 1.53 15.86
C ARG A 7 -4.79 2.41 15.26
N LYS A 8 -3.57 1.91 15.25
CA LYS A 8 -2.41 2.56 14.63
C LYS A 8 -2.12 1.91 13.28
N VAL A 9 -2.23 2.68 12.21
CA VAL A 9 -1.98 2.22 10.84
C VAL A 9 -0.78 2.97 10.28
N ALA A 10 0.27 2.23 9.96
CA ALA A 10 1.45 2.78 9.30
C ALA A 10 1.51 2.34 7.83
N ALA A 11 2.13 3.15 7.01
CA ALA A 11 2.50 2.76 5.65
C ALA A 11 3.97 3.06 5.39
N VAL A 12 4.60 2.24 4.57
CA VAL A 12 5.94 2.47 4.02
C VAL A 12 5.84 2.56 2.50
N ALA A 13 6.40 3.60 1.90
CA ALA A 13 6.42 3.80 0.46
C ALA A 13 7.76 4.36 -0.02
N CYS A 14 8.20 3.96 -1.23
CA CYS A 14 9.48 4.37 -1.80
C CYS A 14 9.36 5.32 -3.00
N PHE A 15 8.25 5.31 -3.73
CA PHE A 15 8.06 6.05 -4.99
C PHE A 15 6.74 6.84 -4.98
N ASP A 16 6.62 7.79 -5.91
CA ASP A 16 5.49 8.70 -6.01
C ASP A 16 4.13 7.97 -6.11
N SER A 17 3.99 7.06 -7.07
CA SER A 17 2.75 6.31 -7.27
C SER A 17 2.36 5.47 -6.05
N PHE A 18 3.34 4.78 -5.46
CA PHE A 18 3.14 3.98 -4.25
C PHE A 18 2.84 4.84 -3.03
N GLY A 19 3.50 6.01 -2.92
CA GLY A 19 3.22 6.99 -1.87
C GLY A 19 1.79 7.54 -1.94
N LYS A 20 1.30 7.82 -3.15
CA LYS A 20 -0.09 8.28 -3.37
C LYS A 20 -1.11 7.20 -3.02
N VAL A 21 -0.87 5.95 -3.42
CA VAL A 21 -1.74 4.81 -3.06
C VAL A 21 -1.74 4.60 -1.55
N ALA A 22 -0.57 4.52 -0.93
CA ALA A 22 -0.44 4.34 0.51
C ALA A 22 -1.18 5.47 1.26
N MET A 23 -1.00 6.73 0.84
CA MET A 23 -1.69 7.87 1.44
C MET A 23 -3.22 7.78 1.28
N THR A 24 -3.72 7.30 0.14
CA THR A 24 -5.15 7.12 -0.09
C THR A 24 -5.74 6.07 0.85
N LEU A 25 -5.03 4.96 1.05
CA LEU A 25 -5.43 3.92 2.00
C LEU A 25 -5.38 4.42 3.45
N LEU A 26 -4.31 5.13 3.83
CA LEU A 26 -4.20 5.76 5.16
C LEU A 26 -5.33 6.76 5.41
N ALA A 27 -5.67 7.58 4.42
CA ALA A 27 -6.79 8.51 4.52
C ALA A 27 -8.14 7.79 4.72
N ALA A 28 -8.33 6.63 4.11
CA ALA A 28 -9.49 5.78 4.34
C ALA A 28 -9.50 5.22 5.77
N CYS A 29 -8.40 4.66 6.25
CA CYS A 29 -8.26 4.17 7.62
C CYS A 29 -8.50 5.26 8.65
N ARG A 30 -7.99 6.47 8.40
CA ARG A 30 -8.18 7.61 9.30
C ARG A 30 -9.66 8.06 9.37
N ARG A 31 -10.41 7.99 8.27
CA ARG A 31 -11.87 8.25 8.32
C ARG A 31 -12.59 7.27 9.22
N GLU A 32 -12.09 6.04 9.29
CA GLU A 32 -12.58 4.99 10.20
C GLU A 32 -12.01 5.11 11.62
N GLY A 33 -11.27 6.18 11.93
CA GLY A 33 -10.83 6.52 13.28
C GLY A 33 -9.40 6.09 13.63
N ALA A 34 -8.63 5.55 12.69
CA ALA A 34 -7.24 5.17 12.93
C ALA A 34 -6.31 6.38 13.08
N GLU A 35 -5.26 6.21 13.88
CA GLU A 35 -4.05 7.05 13.82
C GLU A 35 -3.19 6.60 12.65
N THR A 36 -2.74 7.54 11.82
CA THR A 36 -2.07 7.20 10.56
C THR A 36 -0.71 7.84 10.42
N THR A 37 0.28 7.05 9.98
CA THR A 37 1.65 7.50 9.70
C THR A 37 2.13 6.95 8.36
N LEU A 38 2.71 7.81 7.52
CA LEU A 38 3.39 7.43 6.27
C LEU A 38 4.90 7.59 6.42
N HIS A 39 5.64 6.52 6.19
CA HIS A 39 7.10 6.54 6.07
C HIS A 39 7.50 6.55 4.59
N LEU A 40 8.02 7.68 4.13
CA LEU A 40 8.58 7.81 2.79
C LEU A 40 10.07 7.48 2.83
N LEU A 41 10.43 6.31 2.31
CA LEU A 41 11.80 5.82 2.29
C LEU A 41 12.47 6.15 0.95
N GLN A 42 13.59 6.83 1.03
CA GLN A 42 14.40 7.15 -0.13
C GLN A 42 15.22 5.92 -0.55
N VAL A 43 15.14 5.58 -1.82
CA VAL A 43 15.97 4.55 -2.45
C VAL A 43 17.11 5.26 -3.19
N SER A 44 18.35 5.01 -2.75
CA SER A 44 19.62 5.57 -3.26
C SER A 44 19.50 6.74 -4.31
N ASN A 45 19.41 6.46 -5.58
CA ASN A 45 19.43 7.47 -6.64
C ASN A 45 18.06 8.00 -7.10
N ARG A 46 16.96 7.61 -6.43
CA ARG A 46 15.58 7.97 -6.81
C ARG A 46 14.83 8.66 -5.68
N ALA A 47 15.33 9.81 -5.26
CA ALA A 47 14.63 10.65 -4.31
C ALA A 47 13.36 11.26 -4.91
N LEU A 48 12.28 11.28 -4.14
CA LEU A 48 11.08 12.02 -4.51
C LEU A 48 11.41 13.53 -4.60
N SER A 49 11.00 14.18 -5.68
CA SER A 49 11.09 15.62 -5.82
C SER A 49 10.25 16.36 -4.77
N ARG A 50 10.54 17.63 -4.54
CA ARG A 50 9.72 18.48 -3.64
C ARG A 50 8.24 18.48 -4.08
N ARG A 51 7.99 18.57 -5.39
CA ARG A 51 6.63 18.56 -5.96
C ARG A 51 5.90 17.26 -5.65
N GLN A 52 6.52 16.11 -5.91
CA GLN A 52 5.93 14.79 -5.64
C GLN A 52 5.58 14.62 -4.15
N ARG A 53 6.49 15.03 -3.25
CA ARG A 53 6.21 14.99 -1.80
C ARG A 53 5.03 15.88 -1.41
N LEU A 54 4.91 17.07 -2.01
CA LEU A 54 3.76 17.95 -1.79
C LEU A 54 2.46 17.35 -2.32
N GLU A 55 2.47 16.69 -3.46
CA GLU A 55 1.30 16.00 -4.01
C GLU A 55 0.84 14.87 -3.10
N ILE A 56 1.76 14.05 -2.60
CA ILE A 56 1.44 13.00 -1.61
C ILE A 56 0.82 13.61 -0.36
N SER A 57 1.42 14.66 0.20
CA SER A 57 0.93 15.30 1.44
C SER A 57 -0.43 15.98 1.29
N ARG A 58 -0.79 16.40 0.08
CA ARG A 58 -2.10 17.02 -0.21
C ARG A 58 -3.26 16.01 -0.17
N THR A 59 -2.99 14.73 -0.37
CA THR A 59 -4.02 13.67 -0.33
C THR A 59 -4.65 13.57 1.07
N ASP A 60 -3.85 13.67 2.11
CA ASP A 60 -4.33 13.78 3.49
C ASP A 60 -3.35 14.58 4.36
N ARG A 61 -3.77 15.78 4.78
CA ARG A 61 -2.94 16.68 5.58
C ARG A 61 -2.83 16.29 7.06
N ARG A 62 -3.64 15.34 7.51
CA ARG A 62 -3.67 14.92 8.91
C ARG A 62 -2.82 13.68 9.16
N THR A 63 -2.42 12.95 8.11
CA THR A 63 -1.49 11.84 8.24
C THR A 63 -0.08 12.37 8.52
N THR A 64 0.57 11.85 9.54
CA THR A 64 1.98 12.17 9.85
C THR A 64 2.88 11.59 8.78
N ILE A 65 3.78 12.40 8.18
CA ILE A 65 4.74 11.94 7.18
C ILE A 65 6.14 11.99 7.79
N LYS A 66 6.79 10.82 7.89
CA LYS A 66 8.18 10.64 8.29
C LYS A 66 9.04 10.30 7.07
N LYS A 67 10.29 10.72 7.07
CA LYS A 67 11.25 10.45 6.00
C LYS A 67 12.38 9.58 6.53
N GLY A 68 12.91 8.71 5.68
CA GLY A 68 14.03 7.83 6.00
C GLY A 68 14.70 7.31 4.74
N ALA A 69 15.70 6.45 4.89
CA ALA A 69 16.31 5.72 3.81
C ALA A 69 15.77 4.29 3.76
N TRP A 70 15.81 3.66 2.57
CA TRP A 70 15.45 2.24 2.45
C TRP A 70 16.30 1.34 3.34
N GLY A 71 17.58 1.69 3.55
CA GLY A 71 18.46 0.96 4.46
C GLY A 71 17.96 0.89 5.91
N ASP A 72 17.11 1.83 6.33
CA ASP A 72 16.56 1.88 7.68
C ASP A 72 15.30 1.00 7.83
N PHE A 73 14.83 0.36 6.75
CA PHE A 73 13.55 -0.38 6.74
C PHE A 73 13.48 -1.42 7.86
N ARG A 74 14.56 -2.17 8.10
CA ARG A 74 14.62 -3.21 9.14
C ARG A 74 14.45 -2.64 10.55
N SER A 75 15.19 -1.59 10.88
CA SER A 75 15.08 -0.94 12.19
C SER A 75 13.74 -0.25 12.37
N LEU A 76 13.20 0.33 11.30
CA LEU A 76 11.87 0.93 11.30
C LEU A 76 10.78 -0.09 11.60
N THR A 77 10.81 -1.25 10.94
CA THR A 77 9.79 -2.30 11.15
C THR A 77 9.95 -3.00 12.49
N ALA A 78 11.17 -3.14 13.00
CA ALA A 78 11.40 -3.62 14.36
C ALA A 78 10.76 -2.69 15.40
N ALA A 79 10.85 -1.37 15.20
CA ALA A 79 10.21 -0.39 16.07
C ALA A 79 8.67 -0.37 15.95
N MET A 80 8.12 -0.87 14.85
CA MET A 80 6.67 -0.98 14.63
C MET A 80 6.07 -2.25 15.26
N ALA A 81 6.88 -3.27 15.53
CA ALA A 81 6.42 -4.50 16.14
C ALA A 81 5.83 -4.21 17.54
N GLY A 82 4.55 -4.50 17.73
CA GLY A 82 3.83 -4.25 18.99
C GLY A 82 3.27 -2.82 19.16
N ASP A 83 3.63 -1.86 18.29
CA ASP A 83 3.10 -0.48 18.34
C ASP A 83 2.23 -0.11 17.12
N THR A 84 2.12 -1.00 16.15
CA THR A 84 1.35 -0.79 14.92
C THR A 84 0.41 -1.96 14.71
N ASP A 85 -0.86 -1.70 14.46
CA ASP A 85 -1.86 -2.76 14.20
C ASP A 85 -1.85 -3.20 12.73
N VAL A 86 -1.62 -2.27 11.81
CA VAL A 86 -1.62 -2.53 10.36
C VAL A 86 -0.44 -1.84 9.69
N LEU A 87 0.32 -2.58 8.89
CA LEU A 87 1.40 -2.05 8.07
C LEU A 87 1.07 -2.19 6.58
N ILE A 88 0.94 -1.06 5.89
CA ILE A 88 0.68 -0.99 4.45
C ILE A 88 2.03 -0.89 3.71
N LEU A 89 2.28 -1.82 2.80
CA LEU A 89 3.48 -1.86 1.96
C LEU A 89 3.18 -1.26 0.58
N GLY A 90 3.54 0.01 0.40
CA GLY A 90 3.51 0.74 -0.86
C GLY A 90 4.85 0.65 -1.59
N LEU A 91 5.24 -0.54 -2.03
CA LEU A 91 6.56 -0.86 -2.58
C LEU A 91 6.45 -1.45 -3.99
N ASP A 92 7.49 -1.33 -4.81
CA ASP A 92 7.57 -2.08 -6.07
C ASP A 92 7.71 -3.60 -5.81
N GLY A 93 7.60 -4.42 -6.87
CA GLY A 93 7.56 -5.87 -6.74
C GLY A 93 8.77 -6.43 -5.99
N GLN A 94 9.98 -6.12 -6.44
CA GLN A 94 11.19 -6.64 -5.81
C GLN A 94 11.29 -6.23 -4.33
N ARG A 95 11.05 -4.95 -4.00
CA ARG A 95 11.09 -4.48 -2.62
C ARG A 95 9.98 -5.06 -1.77
N SER A 96 8.81 -5.29 -2.35
CA SER A 96 7.73 -5.99 -1.65
C SER A 96 8.14 -7.40 -1.25
N ARG A 97 8.73 -8.17 -2.18
CA ARG A 97 9.25 -9.50 -1.91
C ARG A 97 10.33 -9.48 -0.82
N ASP A 98 11.34 -8.60 -0.97
CA ASP A 98 12.45 -8.50 -0.03
C ASP A 98 11.95 -8.09 1.37
N ALA A 99 11.02 -7.13 1.44
CA ALA A 99 10.38 -6.70 2.68
C ALA A 99 9.60 -7.83 3.35
N LEU A 100 8.76 -8.55 2.59
CA LEU A 100 7.94 -9.65 3.12
C LEU A 100 8.81 -10.80 3.61
N LEU A 101 9.88 -11.16 2.90
CA LEU A 101 10.83 -12.19 3.36
C LEU A 101 11.54 -11.77 4.66
N MET A 102 11.95 -10.50 4.76
CA MET A 102 12.58 -9.97 5.97
C MET A 102 11.59 -9.95 7.14
N LEU A 103 10.37 -9.46 6.94
CA LEU A 103 9.33 -9.41 7.96
C LEU A 103 8.90 -10.80 8.40
N ALA A 104 8.78 -11.76 7.48
CA ALA A 104 8.49 -13.14 7.81
C ALA A 104 9.56 -13.74 8.75
N LYS A 105 10.85 -13.44 8.51
CA LYS A 105 11.94 -13.86 9.38
C LYS A 105 11.92 -13.17 10.75
N GLU A 106 11.75 -11.85 10.77
CA GLU A 106 11.77 -11.05 12.01
C GLU A 106 10.55 -11.30 12.90
N TRP A 107 9.39 -11.54 12.30
CA TRP A 107 8.11 -11.66 12.98
C TRP A 107 7.54 -13.08 13.05
N SER A 108 8.32 -14.09 12.62
CA SER A 108 7.86 -15.49 12.56
C SER A 108 7.29 -16.04 13.88
N HIS A 109 7.76 -15.53 15.00
CA HIS A 109 7.33 -15.94 16.34
C HIS A 109 6.51 -14.86 17.09
N ASN A 110 6.24 -13.72 16.45
CA ASN A 110 5.49 -12.64 17.05
C ASN A 110 4.00 -12.75 16.69
N LYS A 111 3.17 -13.18 17.65
CA LYS A 111 1.72 -13.29 17.47
C LYS A 111 1.03 -11.93 17.37
N ASP A 112 1.65 -10.90 17.93
CA ASP A 112 1.12 -9.52 17.97
C ASP A 112 1.70 -8.64 16.84
N ARG A 113 2.23 -9.27 15.79
CA ARG A 113 2.73 -8.54 14.63
C ARG A 113 1.62 -7.78 13.90
N PRO A 114 1.92 -6.67 13.26
CA PRO A 114 0.97 -5.95 12.43
C PRO A 114 0.37 -6.83 11.32
N VAL A 115 -0.88 -6.57 10.96
CA VAL A 115 -1.47 -7.09 9.72
C VAL A 115 -0.76 -6.45 8.54
N LEU A 116 -0.20 -7.25 7.64
CA LEU A 116 0.51 -6.80 6.45
C LEU A 116 -0.47 -6.61 5.29
N VAL A 117 -0.58 -5.38 4.80
CA VAL A 117 -1.38 -5.04 3.63
C VAL A 117 -0.46 -4.60 2.50
N SER A 118 -0.60 -5.18 1.33
CA SER A 118 0.08 -4.71 0.13
C SER A 118 -0.93 -4.25 -0.90
N ALA A 119 -0.61 -3.18 -1.63
CA ALA A 119 -1.46 -2.64 -2.67
C ALA A 119 -0.72 -2.55 -4.00
N TYR A 120 -1.43 -2.87 -5.07
CA TYR A 120 -0.90 -2.73 -6.42
C TYR A 120 -1.37 -1.39 -7.02
N PRO A 121 -0.47 -0.44 -7.32
CA PRO A 121 -0.85 0.93 -7.68
C PRO A 121 -1.24 1.13 -9.14
N GLY A 122 -1.05 0.14 -10.00
CA GLY A 122 -1.16 0.27 -11.44
C GLY A 122 -2.28 -0.53 -12.07
N ILE A 123 -2.48 -0.29 -13.38
CA ILE A 123 -3.25 -1.19 -14.24
C ILE A 123 -2.35 -2.39 -14.55
N LEU A 124 -2.89 -3.59 -14.36
CA LEU A 124 -2.18 -4.81 -14.71
C LEU A 124 -2.14 -4.96 -16.22
N PHE A 125 -0.95 -4.81 -16.78
CA PHE A 125 -0.66 -5.26 -18.15
C PHE A 125 -0.33 -6.77 -18.11
N ARG A 126 -0.33 -7.42 -19.27
CA ARG A 126 -0.14 -8.88 -19.46
C ARG A 126 0.97 -9.56 -18.64
N PHE A 127 1.95 -8.79 -18.16
CA PHE A 127 3.12 -9.30 -17.42
C PHE A 127 3.10 -9.00 -15.91
N ALA A 128 1.99 -8.60 -15.38
CA ALA A 128 1.90 -8.11 -14.00
C ALA A 128 1.70 -9.22 -12.95
N LEU A 129 1.52 -10.47 -13.36
CA LEU A 129 1.37 -11.60 -12.43
C LEU A 129 2.59 -11.72 -11.49
N GLU A 130 3.81 -11.54 -12.00
CA GLU A 130 5.01 -11.54 -11.17
C GLU A 130 4.94 -10.50 -10.06
N GLY A 131 4.57 -9.26 -10.39
CA GLY A 131 4.43 -8.20 -9.40
C GLY A 131 3.33 -8.45 -8.36
N MET A 132 2.29 -9.22 -8.70
CA MET A 132 1.29 -9.68 -7.74
C MET A 132 1.84 -10.80 -6.86
N LEU A 133 2.56 -11.75 -7.44
CA LEU A 133 3.19 -12.86 -6.71
C LEU A 133 4.26 -12.35 -5.74
N ASP A 134 5.03 -11.32 -6.10
CA ASP A 134 5.99 -10.65 -5.20
C ASP A 134 5.34 -10.09 -3.92
N ARG A 135 4.03 -9.84 -3.95
CA ARG A 135 3.24 -9.31 -2.82
C ARG A 135 2.41 -10.36 -2.11
N SER A 136 2.43 -11.58 -2.59
CA SER A 136 1.54 -12.65 -2.15
C SER A 136 1.76 -13.11 -0.70
N GLY A 137 2.88 -12.75 -0.09
CA GLY A 137 3.16 -13.01 1.32
C GLY A 137 2.50 -12.01 2.29
N ALA A 138 1.80 -10.98 1.80
CA ALA A 138 1.01 -10.09 2.64
C ALA A 138 -0.27 -10.81 3.14
N ASP A 139 -0.75 -10.43 4.32
CA ASP A 139 -2.01 -10.95 4.85
C ASP A 139 -3.21 -10.49 4.00
N LEU A 140 -3.10 -9.31 3.39
CA LEU A 140 -4.10 -8.75 2.48
C LEU A 140 -3.43 -8.11 1.26
N LEU A 141 -3.87 -8.51 0.06
CA LEU A 141 -3.45 -7.93 -1.21
C LEU A 141 -4.60 -7.14 -1.84
N CYS A 142 -4.45 -5.83 -1.90
CA CYS A 142 -5.42 -4.93 -2.52
C CYS A 142 -5.18 -4.83 -4.03
N LEU A 143 -6.16 -5.19 -4.82
CA LEU A 143 -6.14 -5.18 -6.28
C LEU A 143 -7.21 -4.25 -6.85
N ASN A 144 -7.01 -3.78 -8.08
CA ASN A 144 -7.81 -2.69 -8.64
C ASN A 144 -9.11 -3.14 -9.31
N SER A 145 -9.17 -4.40 -9.77
CA SER A 145 -10.31 -4.92 -10.54
C SER A 145 -10.56 -6.39 -10.25
N GLU A 146 -11.76 -6.86 -10.60
CA GLU A 146 -12.10 -8.29 -10.53
C GLU A 146 -11.21 -9.13 -11.47
N GLN A 147 -10.82 -8.57 -12.60
CA GLN A 147 -9.89 -9.21 -13.52
C GLN A 147 -8.53 -9.44 -12.88
N ASP A 148 -8.03 -8.46 -12.09
CA ASP A 148 -6.76 -8.58 -11.38
C ASP A 148 -6.84 -9.66 -10.29
N VAL A 149 -7.95 -9.71 -9.56
CA VAL A 149 -8.20 -10.74 -8.53
C VAL A 149 -8.27 -12.12 -9.18
N SER A 150 -8.99 -12.25 -10.29
CA SER A 150 -9.09 -13.52 -11.04
C SER A 150 -7.74 -13.97 -11.57
N THR A 151 -6.95 -13.06 -12.15
CA THR A 151 -5.60 -13.36 -12.65
C THR A 151 -4.67 -13.81 -11.53
N TYR A 152 -4.72 -13.12 -10.40
CA TYR A 152 -3.94 -13.51 -9.21
C TYR A 152 -4.33 -14.89 -8.69
N ARG A 153 -5.64 -15.17 -8.56
CA ARG A 153 -6.14 -16.46 -8.09
C ARG A 153 -5.70 -17.60 -8.98
N LEU A 154 -5.83 -17.45 -10.31
CA LEU A 154 -5.36 -18.45 -11.27
C LEU A 154 -3.85 -18.70 -11.15
N GLY A 155 -3.05 -17.63 -11.04
CA GLY A 155 -1.60 -17.76 -10.88
C GLY A 155 -1.22 -18.47 -9.59
N ARG A 156 -1.86 -18.15 -8.47
CA ARG A 156 -1.64 -18.84 -7.17
C ARG A 156 -2.07 -20.30 -7.22
N GLN A 157 -3.21 -20.57 -7.79
CA GLN A 157 -3.72 -21.94 -7.96
C GLN A 157 -2.77 -22.79 -8.81
N ALA A 158 -2.23 -22.23 -9.91
CA ALA A 158 -1.25 -22.92 -10.75
C ALA A 158 0.05 -23.28 -9.97
N LEU A 159 0.36 -22.56 -8.90
CA LEU A 159 1.48 -22.82 -8.01
C LEU A 159 1.10 -23.66 -6.78
N GLY A 160 -0.14 -24.16 -6.68
CA GLY A 160 -0.62 -24.92 -5.53
C GLY A 160 -0.74 -24.09 -4.24
N LEU A 161 -0.90 -22.76 -4.35
CA LEU A 161 -0.94 -21.86 -3.21
C LEU A 161 -2.35 -21.30 -2.99
N SER A 162 -2.75 -21.04 -1.72
CA SER A 162 -3.98 -20.31 -1.41
C SER A 162 -3.96 -18.89 -1.97
N SER A 163 -5.11 -18.36 -2.34
CA SER A 163 -5.31 -17.02 -2.90
C SER A 163 -6.37 -16.21 -2.15
N ASP A 164 -6.70 -16.61 -0.93
CA ASP A 164 -7.81 -16.02 -0.15
C ASP A 164 -7.48 -14.62 0.39
N ASN A 165 -6.22 -14.23 0.29
CA ASN A 165 -5.74 -12.92 0.75
C ASN A 165 -5.96 -11.77 -0.26
N ALA A 166 -6.49 -12.02 -1.46
CA ALA A 166 -6.72 -10.99 -2.45
C ALA A 166 -8.13 -10.39 -2.36
N VAL A 167 -8.19 -9.07 -2.31
CA VAL A 167 -9.44 -8.31 -2.29
C VAL A 167 -9.45 -7.26 -3.39
N MET A 168 -10.62 -7.04 -4.00
CA MET A 168 -10.83 -5.92 -4.89
C MET A 168 -11.09 -4.65 -4.10
N THR A 169 -10.27 -3.65 -4.26
CA THR A 169 -10.43 -2.34 -3.61
C THR A 169 -10.77 -1.23 -4.59
N GLY A 170 -10.74 -1.52 -5.89
CA GLY A 170 -10.84 -0.52 -6.93
C GLY A 170 -9.55 0.30 -7.07
N ARG A 171 -9.52 1.21 -8.03
CA ARG A 171 -8.37 2.11 -8.20
C ARG A 171 -8.34 3.09 -7.04
N PRO A 172 -7.22 3.23 -6.34
CA PRO A 172 -7.07 4.24 -5.32
C PRO A 172 -6.92 5.62 -6.00
N LEU A 173 -8.06 6.20 -6.38
CA LEU A 173 -8.09 7.57 -6.89
C LEU A 173 -7.93 8.55 -5.73
N PRO A 174 -7.20 9.66 -5.91
CA PRO A 174 -7.21 10.73 -4.94
C PRO A 174 -8.65 11.16 -4.68
N TRP A 175 -9.05 11.24 -3.42
CA TRP A 175 -10.43 11.60 -3.02
C TRP A 175 -10.96 12.90 -3.63
N ASN A 176 -10.07 13.80 -4.04
CA ASN A 176 -10.38 15.08 -4.67
C ASN A 176 -10.57 15.01 -6.20
N ALA A 177 -10.53 13.83 -6.81
CA ALA A 177 -11.02 13.70 -8.17
C ALA A 177 -12.55 13.81 -8.13
N GLN A 178 -13.06 15.04 -8.00
CA GLN A 178 -14.43 15.31 -8.39
C GLN A 178 -14.62 14.77 -9.81
N PRO A 179 -15.71 14.02 -10.09
CA PRO A 179 -16.03 13.70 -11.47
C PRO A 179 -16.02 15.04 -12.20
N SER A 180 -15.16 15.17 -13.19
CA SER A 180 -15.21 16.33 -14.10
C SER A 180 -16.66 16.41 -14.55
N HIS A 181 -17.31 17.52 -14.22
CA HIS A 181 -18.62 17.81 -14.73
C HIS A 181 -18.60 17.48 -16.21
N ALA A 182 -19.52 16.60 -16.63
CA ALA A 182 -19.74 16.30 -18.03
C ALA A 182 -19.71 17.65 -18.76
N GLN A 183 -18.82 17.78 -19.74
CA GLN A 183 -18.88 18.93 -20.63
C GLN A 183 -20.29 18.98 -21.17
N PRO A 184 -21.01 20.08 -21.05
CA PRO A 184 -22.30 20.19 -21.69
C PRO A 184 -22.09 19.95 -23.18
N ASP A 185 -22.95 19.08 -23.74
CA ASP A 185 -22.97 18.73 -25.14
C ASP A 185 -22.79 19.99 -25.99
N ARG A 186 -21.72 20.01 -26.81
CA ARG A 186 -21.61 21.01 -27.87
C ARG A 186 -22.75 20.72 -28.85
N PRO A 187 -23.64 21.66 -29.11
CA PRO A 187 -24.63 21.50 -30.18
C PRO A 187 -23.91 21.36 -31.54
N PRO A 188 -24.57 20.69 -32.51
CA PRO A 188 -24.01 20.38 -33.83
C PRO A 188 -23.62 21.62 -34.65
#